data_b8e0832241ca8e261ee91168b8e682d7
#
_entry.id   b8e0832241ca8e261ee91168b8e682d7
#
_cell.length_a   1.000
_cell.length_b   1.000
_cell.length_c   1.000
_cell.angle_alpha   90.00
_cell.angle_beta   90.00
_cell.angle_gamma   90.00
#
_symmetry.space_group_name_H-M   'P 1'
#
loop_
_entity.id
_entity.type
_entity.pdbx_description
1 polymer ?
#
loop_
_entity_poly.entity_id
_entity_poly.type
_entity_poly.pdbx_seq_one_letter_code
_entity_poly.pdbx_strand_id
1 'polypeptide(L)'
;MSSSQVVATYIIETSMPLGRAAEILAGEQSTGTFVRVARESDDLRARFAAQVLDVAELPLAGASPLPGFAGDPSDRRRARIRVSFPLDNFGPSIPNLLAAVAGNLFEIRELSAIRLVDLDLPGEFTERYRGPAFGVDGTRRLMGRPEGVLLGTIIKPSIGMSPEETAEVVDELAAAGIDFIKDDELQGNGPHAPLEARVKAIMPVLERHADRTGRKPMYAFNITDDIDRLQRNHDLVVAHGGTAVMACVNMIGLAGLAYLRERAQVPIHGHRAMLGSFARSEQVGIAFRAWQKLARLSGADHLHTNGISNKFYESDAEVLGSIEDVRAPLADTTPILPVLSSGQWAGLAHETYARTSTTDLLVLAGGGIHGHPDGVAGGVHSMRDAWASAVRGEDADQAYASSEAVRHAAEKFGGMRVANR
;
A
#
# COMPACT_ATOMS: atom_id res chain seq x y z
N MET A 1 -18.06 -9.52 31.50
CA MET A 1 -16.76 -9.61 30.79
C MET A 1 -16.53 -8.22 30.18
N SER A 2 -15.33 -7.64 30.32
CA SER A 2 -15.03 -6.40 29.62
C SER A 2 -15.07 -6.68 28.12
N SER A 3 -15.80 -5.86 27.33
CA SER A 3 -15.82 -5.92 25.88
C SER A 3 -14.41 -5.73 25.33
N SER A 4 -14.04 -6.46 24.26
CA SER A 4 -12.80 -6.21 23.53
C SER A 4 -12.76 -4.77 23.00
N GLN A 5 -11.57 -4.16 23.00
CA GLN A 5 -11.40 -2.75 22.65
C GLN A 5 -10.52 -2.61 21.40
N VAL A 6 -10.90 -1.74 20.49
CA VAL A 6 -9.99 -1.20 19.48
C VAL A 6 -9.37 0.07 20.03
N VAL A 7 -8.05 0.23 19.93
CA VAL A 7 -7.37 1.46 20.31
C VAL A 7 -6.90 2.21 19.07
N ALA A 8 -7.40 3.44 18.92
CA ALA A 8 -6.98 4.35 17.86
C ALA A 8 -6.00 5.39 18.42
N THR A 9 -4.92 5.61 17.71
CA THR A 9 -3.92 6.64 18.05
C THR A 9 -4.04 7.79 17.05
N TYR A 10 -4.17 9.00 17.59
CA TYR A 10 -4.29 10.22 16.80
C TYR A 10 -3.18 11.20 17.14
N ILE A 11 -2.85 12.05 16.19
CA ILE A 11 -2.14 13.31 16.40
C ILE A 11 -3.16 14.43 16.23
N ILE A 12 -3.29 15.30 17.21
CA ILE A 12 -4.19 16.47 17.18
C ILE A 12 -3.42 17.76 17.46
N GLU A 13 -3.94 18.87 16.91
CA GLU A 13 -3.59 20.22 17.35
C GLU A 13 -4.85 21.03 17.67
N THR A 14 -4.81 21.83 18.73
CA THR A 14 -5.93 22.63 19.21
C THR A 14 -5.45 23.78 20.12
N SER A 15 -6.25 24.84 20.28
CA SER A 15 -6.04 25.87 21.29
C SER A 15 -6.75 25.58 22.63
N MET A 16 -7.53 24.48 22.69
CA MET A 16 -8.17 24.03 23.93
C MET A 16 -7.18 23.28 24.83
N PRO A 17 -7.51 23.10 26.12
CA PRO A 17 -6.81 22.12 26.95
C PRO A 17 -6.86 20.74 26.31
N LEU A 18 -5.70 20.08 26.14
CA LEU A 18 -5.55 18.85 25.38
C LEU A 18 -6.47 17.71 25.86
N GLY A 19 -6.64 17.57 27.20
CA GLY A 19 -7.57 16.59 27.77
C GLY A 19 -9.02 16.83 27.33
N ARG A 20 -9.44 18.12 27.29
CA ARG A 20 -10.80 18.49 26.87
C ARG A 20 -11.01 18.19 25.37
N ALA A 21 -10.02 18.47 24.53
CA ALA A 21 -10.10 18.15 23.11
C ALA A 21 -10.18 16.64 22.88
N ALA A 22 -9.42 15.84 23.64
CA ALA A 22 -9.48 14.38 23.57
C ALA A 22 -10.85 13.83 24.01
N GLU A 23 -11.48 14.41 25.06
CA GLU A 23 -12.83 14.04 25.49
C GLU A 23 -13.90 14.36 24.43
N ILE A 24 -13.80 15.53 23.77
CA ILE A 24 -14.70 15.90 22.67
C ILE A 24 -14.58 14.89 21.52
N LEU A 25 -13.36 14.56 21.10
CA LEU A 25 -13.10 13.57 20.07
C LEU A 25 -13.69 12.21 20.44
N ALA A 26 -13.45 11.72 21.65
CA ALA A 26 -13.96 10.43 22.11
C ALA A 26 -15.50 10.43 22.21
N GLY A 27 -16.08 11.53 22.68
CA GLY A 27 -17.53 11.70 22.78
C GLY A 27 -18.21 11.70 21.43
N GLU A 28 -17.72 12.52 20.47
CA GLU A 28 -18.30 12.66 19.12
C GLU A 28 -18.37 11.32 18.37
N GLN A 29 -17.45 10.42 18.61
CA GLN A 29 -17.36 9.13 17.92
C GLN A 29 -17.93 7.96 18.72
N SER A 30 -18.72 8.22 19.77
CA SER A 30 -19.33 7.15 20.58
C SER A 30 -20.71 7.55 21.12
N THR A 31 -20.83 7.86 22.40
CA THR A 31 -22.13 8.17 23.05
C THR A 31 -22.42 9.66 23.15
N GLY A 32 -21.42 10.52 22.98
CA GLY A 32 -21.53 11.95 23.16
C GLY A 32 -22.15 12.67 21.97
N THR A 33 -22.63 13.87 22.24
CA THR A 33 -22.98 14.88 21.26
C THR A 33 -22.64 16.26 21.85
N PHE A 34 -22.81 17.35 21.10
CA PHE A 34 -22.49 18.70 21.56
C PHE A 34 -23.27 19.13 22.84
N VAL A 35 -24.36 18.42 23.17
CA VAL A 35 -25.12 18.57 24.43
C VAL A 35 -25.46 17.20 25.01
N ARG A 36 -25.50 17.07 26.32
CA ARG A 36 -25.97 15.84 26.99
C ARG A 36 -27.47 15.63 26.73
N VAL A 37 -27.84 14.48 26.22
CA VAL A 37 -29.24 14.11 25.97
C VAL A 37 -29.79 13.25 27.12
N ALA A 38 -31.09 13.31 27.36
CA ALA A 38 -31.72 12.66 28.51
C ALA A 38 -31.54 11.13 28.55
N ARG A 39 -31.35 10.48 27.38
CA ARG A 39 -31.16 9.02 27.29
C ARG A 39 -29.68 8.60 27.47
N GLU A 40 -28.74 9.52 27.50
CA GLU A 40 -27.32 9.26 27.78
C GLU A 40 -27.13 9.00 29.29
N SER A 41 -27.53 7.82 29.75
CA SER A 41 -27.37 7.39 31.14
C SER A 41 -25.90 7.06 31.44
N ASP A 42 -25.55 7.09 32.76
CA ASP A 42 -24.21 6.73 33.19
C ASP A 42 -23.87 5.26 32.89
N ASP A 43 -24.85 4.35 32.97
CA ASP A 43 -24.69 2.93 32.57
C ASP A 43 -24.40 2.80 31.07
N LEU A 44 -25.14 3.52 30.21
CA LEU A 44 -24.87 3.54 28.79
C LEU A 44 -23.47 4.04 28.48
N ARG A 45 -23.05 5.13 29.09
CA ARG A 45 -21.71 5.69 28.92
C ARG A 45 -20.62 4.72 29.40
N ALA A 46 -20.82 4.08 30.56
CA ALA A 46 -19.85 3.13 31.10
C ALA A 46 -19.59 1.95 30.17
N ARG A 47 -20.60 1.56 29.36
CA ARG A 47 -20.52 0.41 28.46
C ARG A 47 -20.08 0.76 27.05
N PHE A 48 -20.49 1.89 26.51
CA PHE A 48 -20.40 2.21 25.09
C PHE A 48 -19.60 3.48 24.76
N ALA A 49 -19.26 4.31 25.75
CA ALA A 49 -18.44 5.49 25.48
C ALA A 49 -17.00 5.10 25.13
N ALA A 50 -16.45 5.77 24.11
CA ALA A 50 -15.03 5.73 23.87
C ALA A 50 -14.27 6.40 25.02
N GLN A 51 -13.11 5.87 25.39
CA GLN A 51 -12.34 6.33 26.55
C GLN A 51 -10.97 6.84 26.15
N VAL A 52 -10.61 8.00 26.62
CA VAL A 52 -9.25 8.55 26.46
C VAL A 52 -8.32 7.77 27.40
N LEU A 53 -7.35 7.07 26.82
CA LEU A 53 -6.36 6.27 27.54
C LEU A 53 -5.09 7.04 27.86
N ASP A 54 -4.66 7.91 26.95
CA ASP A 54 -3.40 8.66 27.06
C ASP A 54 -3.47 9.97 26.28
N VAL A 55 -2.82 11.00 26.82
CA VAL A 55 -2.63 12.31 26.18
C VAL A 55 -1.18 12.73 26.40
N ALA A 56 -0.35 12.63 25.38
CA ALA A 56 1.06 13.02 25.43
C ALA A 56 1.31 14.26 24.57
N GLU A 57 1.69 15.36 25.22
CA GLU A 57 2.00 16.61 24.52
C GLU A 57 3.22 16.45 23.60
N LEU A 58 3.17 17.08 22.43
CA LEU A 58 4.21 17.05 21.41
C LEU A 58 4.59 18.48 20.99
N PRO A 59 5.80 18.69 20.45
CA PRO A 59 6.15 19.94 19.79
C PRO A 59 5.19 20.26 18.63
N LEU A 60 4.86 21.53 18.44
CA LEU A 60 4.08 21.97 17.26
C LEU A 60 4.83 21.67 15.97
N ALA A 61 4.09 21.27 14.94
CA ALA A 61 4.67 21.01 13.61
C ALA A 61 4.96 22.27 12.79
N GLY A 62 4.52 23.44 13.25
CA GLY A 62 4.72 24.73 12.56
C GLY A 62 3.83 24.96 11.34
N ALA A 63 2.95 24.03 10.99
CA ALA A 63 2.03 24.19 9.88
C ALA A 63 0.88 25.16 10.21
N SER A 64 0.26 25.77 9.19
CA SER A 64 -0.94 26.60 9.37
C SER A 64 -2.13 25.75 9.84
N PRO A 65 -3.07 26.32 10.63
CA PRO A 65 -4.28 25.61 11.02
C PRO A 65 -5.09 25.13 9.80
N LEU A 66 -5.85 24.04 9.98
CA LEU A 66 -6.83 23.60 9.00
C LEU A 66 -7.87 24.72 8.74
N PRO A 67 -8.40 24.83 7.52
CA PRO A 67 -9.48 25.75 7.19
C PRO A 67 -10.68 25.58 8.12
N GLY A 68 -11.27 26.69 8.57
CA GLY A 68 -12.42 26.66 9.49
C GLY A 68 -12.11 26.42 10.96
N PHE A 69 -10.83 26.35 11.35
CA PHE A 69 -10.44 26.25 12.74
C PHE A 69 -11.05 27.41 13.57
N ALA A 70 -11.70 27.05 14.67
CA ALA A 70 -12.46 28.02 15.50
C ALA A 70 -11.69 28.55 16.71
N GLY A 71 -10.45 28.10 16.93
CA GLY A 71 -9.61 28.49 18.05
C GLY A 71 -8.62 29.62 17.72
N ASP A 72 -7.79 30.00 18.69
CA ASP A 72 -6.70 30.95 18.51
C ASP A 72 -5.49 30.24 17.86
N PRO A 73 -5.07 30.68 16.64
CA PRO A 73 -3.91 30.08 15.98
C PRO A 73 -2.59 30.27 16.75
N SER A 74 -2.47 31.27 17.64
CA SER A 74 -1.26 31.55 18.39
C SER A 74 -1.12 30.71 19.67
N ASP A 75 -2.23 30.14 20.18
CA ASP A 75 -2.26 29.33 21.40
C ASP A 75 -2.46 27.83 21.13
N ARG A 76 -1.98 27.37 19.97
CA ARG A 76 -2.10 25.94 19.61
C ARG A 76 -1.14 25.07 20.42
N ARG A 77 -1.64 23.89 20.77
CA ARG A 77 -0.89 22.79 21.40
C ARG A 77 -1.10 21.54 20.55
N ARG A 78 -0.10 20.68 20.54
CA ARG A 78 -0.13 19.41 19.80
C ARG A 78 0.00 18.24 20.75
N ALA A 79 -0.74 17.17 20.50
CA ALA A 79 -0.63 15.95 21.29
C ALA A 79 -0.81 14.70 20.45
N ARG A 80 -0.18 13.62 20.93
CA ARG A 80 -0.59 12.26 20.59
C ARG A 80 -1.65 11.85 21.62
N ILE A 81 -2.79 11.38 21.14
CA ILE A 81 -3.85 10.83 22.00
C ILE A 81 -4.12 9.38 21.63
N ARG A 82 -4.46 8.57 22.64
CA ARG A 82 -4.93 7.19 22.44
C ARG A 82 -6.34 7.08 23.01
N VAL A 83 -7.25 6.56 22.17
CA VAL A 83 -8.66 6.41 22.51
C VAL A 83 -9.08 4.97 22.27
N SER A 84 -9.70 4.34 23.27
CA SER A 84 -10.28 3.01 23.14
C SER A 84 -11.76 3.09 22.77
N PHE A 85 -12.17 2.22 21.88
CA PHE A 85 -13.54 2.10 21.39
C PHE A 85 -14.04 0.66 21.67
N PRO A 86 -15.17 0.50 22.39
CA PRO A 86 -15.76 -0.81 22.61
C PRO A 86 -16.12 -1.49 21.29
N LEU A 87 -15.64 -2.74 21.10
CA LEU A 87 -15.93 -3.50 19.88
C LEU A 87 -17.43 -3.74 19.68
N ASP A 88 -18.19 -3.79 20.78
CA ASP A 88 -19.65 -3.93 20.76
C ASP A 88 -20.36 -2.82 19.98
N ASN A 89 -19.73 -1.64 19.81
CA ASN A 89 -20.33 -0.52 19.09
C ASN A 89 -20.41 -0.74 17.58
N PHE A 90 -19.50 -1.51 17.00
CA PHE A 90 -19.39 -1.65 15.53
C PHE A 90 -19.13 -3.09 15.08
N GLY A 91 -18.83 -4.00 16.01
CA GLY A 91 -18.48 -5.40 15.70
C GLY A 91 -17.21 -5.53 14.85
N PRO A 92 -16.82 -6.73 14.45
CA PRO A 92 -15.64 -6.97 13.61
C PRO A 92 -15.89 -6.63 12.14
N SER A 93 -16.13 -5.34 11.86
CA SER A 93 -16.42 -4.80 10.52
C SER A 93 -15.52 -3.61 10.21
N ILE A 94 -14.66 -3.72 9.21
CA ILE A 94 -13.77 -2.62 8.78
C ILE A 94 -14.57 -1.35 8.39
N PRO A 95 -15.65 -1.40 7.60
CA PRO A 95 -16.44 -0.22 7.31
C PRO A 95 -17.01 0.46 8.56
N ASN A 96 -17.57 -0.33 9.49
CA ASN A 96 -18.14 0.21 10.72
C ASN A 96 -17.06 0.74 11.68
N LEU A 97 -15.91 0.07 11.75
CA LEU A 97 -14.75 0.57 12.48
C LEU A 97 -14.31 1.94 11.95
N LEU A 98 -14.18 2.09 10.62
CA LEU A 98 -13.78 3.36 10.02
C LEU A 98 -14.78 4.48 10.32
N ALA A 99 -16.08 4.18 10.34
CA ALA A 99 -17.10 5.14 10.75
C ALA A 99 -16.91 5.58 12.22
N ALA A 100 -16.50 4.67 13.10
CA ALA A 100 -16.25 4.97 14.52
C ALA A 100 -14.93 5.72 14.74
N VAL A 101 -13.82 5.34 14.09
CA VAL A 101 -12.50 5.92 14.38
C VAL A 101 -12.06 7.03 13.43
N ALA A 102 -12.80 7.26 12.35
CA ALA A 102 -12.42 8.20 11.29
C ALA A 102 -13.65 8.84 10.59
N GLY A 103 -14.83 8.80 11.19
CA GLY A 103 -16.06 9.38 10.63
C GLY A 103 -16.01 10.91 10.60
N ASN A 104 -16.77 11.57 11.47
CA ASN A 104 -16.87 13.04 11.50
C ASN A 104 -15.68 13.76 12.16
N LEU A 105 -14.68 13.04 12.65
CA LEU A 105 -13.55 13.62 13.39
C LEU A 105 -12.83 14.73 12.64
N PHE A 106 -12.68 14.57 11.32
CA PHE A 106 -11.94 15.52 10.49
C PHE A 106 -12.70 16.84 10.25
N GLU A 107 -13.95 16.93 10.73
CA GLU A 107 -14.81 18.12 10.62
C GLU A 107 -14.88 18.92 11.93
N ILE A 108 -14.25 18.45 13.02
CA ILE A 108 -14.27 19.14 14.33
C ILE A 108 -13.50 20.46 14.24
N ARG A 109 -14.19 21.58 14.35
CA ARG A 109 -13.65 22.94 14.17
C ARG A 109 -12.68 23.37 15.27
N GLU A 110 -12.74 22.76 16.42
CA GLU A 110 -11.84 23.00 17.57
C GLU A 110 -10.44 22.38 17.35
N LEU A 111 -10.28 21.53 16.34
CA LEU A 111 -9.02 20.91 16.00
C LEU A 111 -8.38 21.61 14.80
N SER A 112 -7.20 22.20 15.00
CA SER A 112 -6.40 22.79 13.92
C SER A 112 -5.61 21.74 13.13
N ALA A 113 -5.50 20.52 13.67
CA ALA A 113 -5.01 19.32 13.00
C ALA A 113 -5.62 18.07 13.65
N ILE A 114 -5.90 17.05 12.86
CA ILE A 114 -6.31 15.73 13.33
C ILE A 114 -5.91 14.66 12.31
N ARG A 115 -5.12 13.67 12.75
CA ARG A 115 -4.67 12.56 11.91
C ARG A 115 -4.75 11.25 12.68
N LEU A 116 -5.43 10.25 12.12
CA LEU A 116 -5.38 8.88 12.60
C LEU A 116 -4.03 8.26 12.18
N VAL A 117 -3.20 7.91 13.16
CA VAL A 117 -1.83 7.43 12.86
C VAL A 117 -1.63 5.95 13.07
N ASP A 118 -2.38 5.32 13.98
CA ASP A 118 -2.28 3.87 14.21
C ASP A 118 -3.59 3.28 14.76
N LEU A 119 -3.72 1.96 14.63
CA LEU A 119 -4.82 1.15 15.16
C LEU A 119 -4.24 -0.10 15.84
N ASP A 120 -4.63 -0.33 17.10
CA ASP A 120 -4.42 -1.61 17.80
C ASP A 120 -5.74 -2.39 17.74
N LEU A 121 -5.72 -3.51 17.05
CA LEU A 121 -6.91 -4.32 16.75
C LEU A 121 -6.88 -5.61 17.60
N PRO A 122 -7.94 -5.91 18.38
CA PRO A 122 -8.00 -7.12 19.17
C PRO A 122 -8.19 -8.37 18.29
N GLY A 123 -7.83 -9.55 18.81
CA GLY A 123 -7.97 -10.82 18.11
C GLY A 123 -9.38 -11.06 17.59
N GLU A 124 -10.40 -10.80 18.40
CA GLU A 124 -11.81 -10.92 18.04
C GLU A 124 -12.18 -10.09 16.77
N PHE A 125 -11.53 -8.94 16.53
CA PHE A 125 -11.70 -8.18 15.30
C PHE A 125 -10.94 -8.82 14.13
N THR A 126 -9.69 -9.19 14.36
CA THR A 126 -8.80 -9.66 13.28
C THR A 126 -9.17 -11.05 12.78
N GLU A 127 -9.64 -11.95 13.64
CA GLU A 127 -10.09 -13.31 13.30
C GLU A 127 -11.24 -13.36 12.29
N ARG A 128 -12.01 -12.26 12.16
CA ARG A 128 -13.09 -12.16 11.14
C ARG A 128 -12.53 -12.14 9.71
N TYR A 129 -11.27 -11.76 9.53
CA TYR A 129 -10.66 -11.53 8.23
C TYR A 129 -9.58 -12.56 7.94
N ARG A 130 -9.56 -13.08 6.72
CA ARG A 130 -8.57 -14.10 6.31
C ARG A 130 -7.18 -13.54 6.12
N GLY A 131 -7.07 -12.23 5.85
CA GLY A 131 -5.81 -11.61 5.45
C GLY A 131 -5.27 -12.13 4.12
N PRO A 132 -3.97 -11.92 3.83
CA PRO A 132 -3.32 -12.42 2.62
C PRO A 132 -3.34 -13.95 2.57
N ALA A 133 -3.57 -14.51 1.37
CA ALA A 133 -3.53 -15.96 1.19
C ALA A 133 -2.16 -16.44 0.71
N PHE A 134 -1.41 -15.59 0.05
CA PHE A 134 -0.11 -15.92 -0.54
C PHE A 134 1.03 -15.18 0.14
N GLY A 135 0.90 -13.86 0.31
CA GLY A 135 1.92 -13.01 0.92
C GLY A 135 3.31 -13.22 0.30
N VAL A 136 4.36 -13.14 1.12
CA VAL A 136 5.75 -13.31 0.66
C VAL A 136 6.00 -14.73 0.16
N ASP A 137 5.81 -15.73 1.00
CA ASP A 137 6.19 -17.11 0.70
C ASP A 137 5.36 -17.73 -0.43
N GLY A 138 4.07 -17.47 -0.44
CA GLY A 138 3.18 -17.96 -1.50
C GLY A 138 3.52 -17.36 -2.86
N THR A 139 3.83 -16.08 -2.88
CA THR A 139 4.27 -15.36 -4.10
C THR A 139 5.58 -15.91 -4.62
N ARG A 140 6.60 -16.05 -3.76
CA ARG A 140 7.89 -16.64 -4.12
C ARG A 140 7.74 -18.04 -4.70
N ARG A 141 6.93 -18.87 -4.07
CA ARG A 141 6.65 -20.24 -4.53
C ARG A 141 6.00 -20.26 -5.91
N LEU A 142 5.00 -19.39 -6.15
CA LEU A 142 4.32 -19.29 -7.46
C LEU A 142 5.26 -18.78 -8.57
N MET A 143 6.19 -17.89 -8.24
CA MET A 143 7.17 -17.37 -9.19
C MET A 143 8.37 -18.29 -9.41
N GLY A 144 8.53 -19.37 -8.62
CA GLY A 144 9.73 -20.20 -8.62
C GLY A 144 11.01 -19.42 -8.25
N ARG A 145 10.88 -18.45 -7.33
CA ARG A 145 11.97 -17.58 -6.86
C ARG A 145 12.10 -17.65 -5.34
N PRO A 146 12.72 -18.69 -4.81
CA PRO A 146 12.86 -18.88 -3.36
C PRO A 146 13.77 -17.81 -2.72
N GLU A 147 14.72 -17.27 -3.47
CA GLU A 147 15.76 -16.35 -2.98
C GLU A 147 15.90 -15.11 -3.86
N GLY A 148 16.57 -14.10 -3.32
CA GLY A 148 16.85 -12.83 -3.97
C GLY A 148 15.62 -11.91 -4.01
N VAL A 149 15.81 -10.72 -4.53
CA VAL A 149 14.75 -9.72 -4.72
C VAL A 149 13.91 -10.11 -5.94
N LEU A 150 12.58 -9.97 -5.82
CA LEU A 150 11.67 -10.14 -6.93
C LEU A 150 11.67 -8.87 -7.79
N LEU A 151 11.95 -9.01 -9.08
CA LEU A 151 12.06 -7.89 -10.00
C LEU A 151 10.87 -7.85 -10.95
N GLY A 152 10.27 -6.67 -11.05
CA GLY A 152 9.10 -6.48 -11.89
C GLY A 152 9.05 -5.13 -12.58
N THR A 153 8.04 -4.98 -13.42
CA THR A 153 7.76 -3.73 -14.12
C THR A 153 6.26 -3.50 -14.27
N ILE A 154 5.92 -2.29 -14.66
CA ILE A 154 4.59 -1.86 -15.06
C ILE A 154 4.61 -1.72 -16.58
N ILE A 155 3.58 -2.19 -17.28
CA ILE A 155 3.43 -1.97 -18.73
C ILE A 155 3.50 -0.47 -19.04
N LYS A 156 4.32 -0.12 -20.01
CA LYS A 156 4.51 1.24 -20.52
C LYS A 156 4.52 1.27 -22.05
N PRO A 157 3.87 2.30 -22.68
CA PRO A 157 3.10 3.40 -22.07
C PRO A 157 1.91 2.91 -21.25
N SER A 158 1.46 3.75 -20.28
CA SER A 158 0.43 3.38 -19.29
C SER A 158 -0.92 3.01 -19.91
N ILE A 159 -1.28 3.65 -21.02
CA ILE A 159 -2.48 3.42 -21.83
C ILE A 159 -2.13 3.63 -23.31
N GLY A 160 -3.02 3.17 -24.20
CA GLY A 160 -2.96 3.46 -25.62
C GLY A 160 -2.48 2.28 -26.49
N MET A 161 -1.76 1.30 -25.92
CA MET A 161 -1.42 0.08 -26.65
C MET A 161 -2.63 -0.84 -26.83
N SER A 162 -2.68 -1.51 -27.96
CA SER A 162 -3.62 -2.63 -28.18
C SER A 162 -3.26 -3.82 -27.29
N PRO A 163 -4.16 -4.81 -27.13
CA PRO A 163 -3.83 -6.07 -26.48
C PRO A 163 -2.63 -6.78 -27.10
N GLU A 164 -2.50 -6.75 -28.42
CA GLU A 164 -1.42 -7.40 -29.20
C GLU A 164 -0.09 -6.69 -28.96
N GLU A 165 -0.04 -5.35 -29.05
CA GLU A 165 1.16 -4.56 -28.73
C GLU A 165 1.59 -4.77 -27.27
N THR A 166 0.64 -4.88 -26.35
CA THR A 166 0.94 -5.19 -24.94
C THR A 166 1.57 -6.59 -24.82
N ALA A 167 1.06 -7.57 -25.58
CA ALA A 167 1.60 -8.93 -25.58
C ALA A 167 3.03 -8.99 -26.14
N GLU A 168 3.36 -8.18 -27.13
CA GLU A 168 4.73 -8.05 -27.67
C GLU A 168 5.70 -7.54 -26.58
N VAL A 169 5.33 -6.50 -25.85
CA VAL A 169 6.12 -5.98 -24.73
C VAL A 169 6.28 -7.04 -23.64
N VAL A 170 5.25 -7.82 -23.36
CA VAL A 170 5.32 -8.92 -22.39
C VAL A 170 6.28 -10.03 -22.86
N ASP A 171 6.33 -10.34 -24.14
CA ASP A 171 7.28 -11.33 -24.69
C ASP A 171 8.73 -10.88 -24.51
N GLU A 172 9.02 -9.61 -24.81
CA GLU A 172 10.35 -9.01 -24.59
C GLU A 172 10.76 -9.05 -23.10
N LEU A 173 9.86 -8.67 -22.20
CA LEU A 173 10.09 -8.71 -20.75
C LEU A 173 10.33 -10.12 -20.24
N ALA A 174 9.52 -11.09 -20.69
CA ALA A 174 9.66 -12.49 -20.32
C ALA A 174 10.98 -13.08 -20.85
N ALA A 175 11.35 -12.77 -22.09
CA ALA A 175 12.61 -13.18 -22.70
C ALA A 175 13.83 -12.62 -21.92
N ALA A 176 13.73 -11.39 -21.40
CA ALA A 176 14.75 -10.77 -20.53
C ALA A 176 14.81 -11.37 -19.11
N GLY A 177 13.90 -12.27 -18.76
CA GLY A 177 13.91 -12.97 -17.47
C GLY A 177 13.33 -12.19 -16.29
N ILE A 178 12.35 -11.30 -16.53
CA ILE A 178 11.60 -10.61 -15.47
C ILE A 178 10.81 -11.61 -14.62
N ASP A 179 10.57 -11.28 -13.35
CA ASP A 179 9.78 -12.14 -12.44
C ASP A 179 8.31 -11.73 -12.39
N PHE A 180 8.03 -10.42 -12.50
CA PHE A 180 6.69 -9.87 -12.32
C PHE A 180 6.41 -8.75 -13.33
N ILE A 181 5.20 -8.77 -13.88
CA ILE A 181 4.67 -7.72 -14.76
C ILE A 181 3.28 -7.34 -14.25
N LYS A 182 2.90 -6.08 -14.35
CA LYS A 182 1.52 -5.66 -14.07
C LYS A 182 1.01 -4.67 -15.09
N ASP A 183 -0.31 -4.67 -15.28
CA ASP A 183 -1.00 -3.56 -15.92
C ASP A 183 -0.72 -2.25 -15.19
N ASP A 184 -0.80 -1.13 -15.89
CA ASP A 184 -0.87 0.18 -15.23
C ASP A 184 -2.21 0.34 -14.50
N GLU A 185 -2.23 1.14 -13.42
CA GLU A 185 -3.46 1.44 -12.69
C GLU A 185 -4.49 2.20 -13.53
N LEU A 186 -4.06 2.85 -14.60
CA LEU A 186 -4.92 3.54 -15.56
C LEU A 186 -5.54 2.58 -16.58
N GLN A 187 -4.96 1.41 -16.77
CA GLN A 187 -5.42 0.40 -17.73
C GLN A 187 -6.44 -0.54 -17.08
N GLY A 188 -7.67 -0.04 -16.92
CA GLY A 188 -8.80 -0.84 -16.46
C GLY A 188 -9.42 -1.68 -17.59
N ASN A 189 -10.75 -1.78 -17.60
CA ASN A 189 -11.50 -2.54 -18.60
C ASN A 189 -12.15 -1.63 -19.65
N GLY A 190 -11.36 -0.72 -20.26
CA GLY A 190 -11.82 0.21 -21.26
C GLY A 190 -12.00 -0.42 -22.66
N PRO A 191 -12.82 0.17 -23.55
CA PRO A 191 -13.16 -0.41 -24.85
C PRO A 191 -12.01 -0.52 -25.83
N HIS A 192 -10.93 0.28 -25.67
CA HIS A 192 -9.75 0.22 -26.54
C HIS A 192 -8.92 -1.07 -26.29
N ALA A 193 -8.75 -1.44 -25.02
CA ALA A 193 -8.02 -2.64 -24.60
C ALA A 193 -8.78 -3.36 -23.49
N PRO A 194 -9.92 -4.03 -23.82
CA PRO A 194 -10.72 -4.74 -22.83
C PRO A 194 -9.91 -5.80 -22.09
N LEU A 195 -10.21 -6.02 -20.81
CA LEU A 195 -9.50 -7.01 -20.01
C LEU A 195 -9.45 -8.39 -20.67
N GLU A 196 -10.58 -8.86 -21.21
CA GLU A 196 -10.66 -10.17 -21.86
C GLU A 196 -9.71 -10.25 -23.07
N ALA A 197 -9.63 -9.20 -23.88
CA ALA A 197 -8.72 -9.17 -25.03
C ALA A 197 -7.26 -9.19 -24.57
N ARG A 198 -6.90 -8.41 -23.54
CA ARG A 198 -5.52 -8.44 -22.97
C ARG A 198 -5.17 -9.80 -22.41
N VAL A 199 -6.06 -10.41 -21.63
CA VAL A 199 -5.85 -11.76 -21.08
C VAL A 199 -5.61 -12.77 -22.20
N LYS A 200 -6.46 -12.75 -23.23
CA LYS A 200 -6.33 -13.67 -24.39
C LYS A 200 -5.06 -13.45 -25.22
N ALA A 201 -4.56 -12.24 -25.31
CA ALA A 201 -3.31 -11.93 -26.02
C ALA A 201 -2.06 -12.29 -25.19
N ILE A 202 -2.05 -11.95 -23.90
CA ILE A 202 -0.88 -12.07 -23.03
C ILE A 202 -0.65 -13.50 -22.53
N MET A 203 -1.71 -14.21 -22.10
CA MET A 203 -1.53 -15.52 -21.48
C MET A 203 -0.84 -16.55 -22.39
N PRO A 204 -1.17 -16.66 -23.69
CA PRO A 204 -0.42 -17.54 -24.59
C PRO A 204 1.07 -17.21 -24.73
N VAL A 205 1.46 -15.93 -24.59
CA VAL A 205 2.87 -15.52 -24.59
C VAL A 205 3.59 -16.08 -23.36
N LEU A 206 3.00 -15.90 -22.18
CA LEU A 206 3.55 -16.39 -20.92
C LEU A 206 3.61 -17.93 -20.88
N GLU A 207 2.62 -18.63 -21.42
CA GLU A 207 2.63 -20.09 -21.53
C GLU A 207 3.77 -20.59 -22.44
N ARG A 208 3.89 -20.04 -23.65
CA ARG A 208 5.01 -20.39 -24.56
C ARG A 208 6.38 -20.13 -23.92
N HIS A 209 6.50 -19.06 -23.14
CA HIS A 209 7.73 -18.78 -22.41
C HIS A 209 7.97 -19.85 -21.32
N ALA A 210 6.93 -20.21 -20.55
CA ALA A 210 7.02 -21.25 -19.54
C ALA A 210 7.40 -22.62 -20.12
N ASP A 211 6.80 -23.02 -21.24
CA ASP A 211 7.11 -24.27 -21.92
C ASP A 211 8.58 -24.34 -22.37
N ARG A 212 9.13 -23.20 -22.80
CA ARG A 212 10.52 -23.11 -23.28
C ARG A 212 11.54 -23.06 -22.15
N THR A 213 11.22 -22.41 -21.03
CA THR A 213 12.19 -22.05 -19.98
C THR A 213 11.94 -22.73 -18.64
N GLY A 214 10.79 -23.38 -18.46
CA GLY A 214 10.32 -23.90 -17.17
C GLY A 214 9.86 -22.80 -16.18
N ARG A 215 9.79 -21.54 -16.61
CA ARG A 215 9.48 -20.40 -15.74
C ARG A 215 8.41 -19.51 -16.37
N LYS A 216 7.38 -19.18 -15.58
CA LYS A 216 6.29 -18.29 -15.97
C LYS A 216 6.37 -17.00 -15.15
N PRO A 217 6.66 -15.84 -15.76
CA PRO A 217 6.53 -14.57 -15.06
C PRO A 217 5.12 -14.39 -14.50
N MET A 218 5.01 -13.85 -13.29
CA MET A 218 3.70 -13.49 -12.73
C MET A 218 3.20 -12.23 -13.42
N TYR A 219 1.95 -12.26 -13.90
CA TYR A 219 1.29 -11.10 -14.50
C TYR A 219 0.06 -10.71 -13.67
N ALA A 220 0.04 -9.48 -13.14
CA ALA A 220 -1.09 -8.94 -12.40
C ALA A 220 -1.97 -8.08 -13.30
N PHE A 221 -3.06 -8.67 -13.79
CA PHE A 221 -4.08 -7.98 -14.57
C PHE A 221 -4.88 -7.02 -13.71
N ASN A 222 -5.06 -5.77 -14.16
CA ASN A 222 -5.90 -4.80 -13.46
C ASN A 222 -7.38 -5.15 -13.65
N ILE A 223 -7.98 -5.64 -12.58
CA ILE A 223 -9.39 -6.03 -12.52
C ILE A 223 -10.28 -5.00 -11.82
N THR A 224 -9.73 -3.83 -11.47
CA THR A 224 -10.47 -2.75 -10.79
C THR A 224 -11.72 -2.38 -11.59
N ASP A 225 -12.88 -2.53 -10.96
CA ASP A 225 -14.19 -2.27 -11.57
C ASP A 225 -15.25 -2.14 -10.47
N ASP A 226 -16.52 -1.97 -10.82
CA ASP A 226 -17.66 -2.08 -9.93
C ASP A 226 -17.73 -3.47 -9.29
N ILE A 227 -18.31 -3.56 -8.10
CA ILE A 227 -18.27 -4.77 -7.27
C ILE A 227 -18.82 -6.02 -7.96
N ASP A 228 -19.85 -5.88 -8.79
CA ASP A 228 -20.45 -6.98 -9.54
C ASP A 228 -19.56 -7.48 -10.68
N ARG A 229 -18.68 -6.62 -11.22
CA ARG A 229 -17.71 -6.95 -12.27
C ARG A 229 -16.39 -7.44 -11.73
N LEU A 230 -16.00 -6.97 -10.55
CA LEU A 230 -14.73 -7.31 -9.91
C LEU A 230 -14.52 -8.84 -9.84
N GLN A 231 -15.55 -9.58 -9.41
CA GLN A 231 -15.49 -11.04 -9.34
C GLN A 231 -15.43 -11.68 -10.73
N ARG A 232 -16.21 -11.20 -11.68
CA ARG A 232 -16.21 -11.72 -13.06
C ARG A 232 -14.86 -11.51 -13.75
N ASN A 233 -14.25 -10.35 -13.52
CA ASN A 233 -12.93 -10.01 -14.03
C ASN A 233 -11.86 -10.95 -13.43
N HIS A 234 -11.92 -11.23 -12.12
CA HIS A 234 -11.06 -12.22 -11.47
C HIS A 234 -11.24 -13.61 -12.09
N ASP A 235 -12.47 -14.08 -12.22
CA ASP A 235 -12.78 -15.42 -12.73
C ASP A 235 -12.33 -15.57 -14.19
N LEU A 236 -12.46 -14.51 -14.99
CA LEU A 236 -11.93 -14.44 -16.35
C LEU A 236 -10.42 -14.66 -16.39
N VAL A 237 -9.68 -13.95 -15.54
CA VAL A 237 -8.21 -14.08 -15.45
C VAL A 237 -7.82 -15.50 -15.05
N VAL A 238 -8.47 -16.06 -14.02
CA VAL A 238 -8.20 -17.42 -13.53
C VAL A 238 -8.53 -18.47 -14.60
N ALA A 239 -9.66 -18.34 -15.28
CA ALA A 239 -10.09 -19.28 -16.33
C ALA A 239 -9.10 -19.38 -17.50
N HIS A 240 -8.29 -18.35 -17.72
CA HIS A 240 -7.23 -18.32 -18.75
C HIS A 240 -5.83 -18.62 -18.17
N GLY A 241 -5.73 -19.16 -16.93
CA GLY A 241 -4.45 -19.53 -16.32
C GLY A 241 -3.63 -18.34 -15.81
N GLY A 242 -4.28 -17.19 -15.56
CA GLY A 242 -3.64 -16.01 -15.00
C GLY A 242 -3.05 -16.26 -13.62
N THR A 243 -1.96 -15.57 -13.29
CA THR A 243 -1.11 -15.85 -12.13
C THR A 243 -1.26 -14.86 -11.01
N ALA A 244 -1.87 -13.70 -11.24
CA ALA A 244 -2.20 -12.68 -10.25
C ALA A 244 -3.26 -11.71 -10.79
N VAL A 245 -3.90 -10.99 -9.89
CA VAL A 245 -4.77 -9.86 -10.22
C VAL A 245 -4.31 -8.62 -9.47
N MET A 246 -4.51 -7.44 -10.08
CA MET A 246 -4.29 -6.16 -9.42
C MET A 246 -5.64 -5.48 -9.15
N ALA A 247 -5.79 -4.90 -7.97
CA ALA A 247 -6.90 -4.04 -7.63
C ALA A 247 -6.41 -2.72 -7.04
N CYS A 248 -6.97 -1.59 -7.50
CA CYS A 248 -6.76 -0.29 -6.90
C CYS A 248 -7.60 -0.21 -5.61
N VAL A 249 -6.97 -0.48 -4.47
CA VAL A 249 -7.65 -0.71 -3.18
C VAL A 249 -8.58 0.42 -2.78
N ASN A 250 -8.17 1.68 -2.99
CA ASN A 250 -8.99 2.83 -2.61
C ASN A 250 -10.19 3.06 -3.54
N MET A 251 -10.15 2.55 -4.78
CA MET A 251 -11.26 2.62 -5.74
C MET A 251 -12.34 1.59 -5.43
N ILE A 252 -11.94 0.34 -5.16
CA ILE A 252 -12.89 -0.72 -4.80
C ILE A 252 -13.29 -0.69 -3.32
N GLY A 253 -12.57 0.07 -2.50
CA GLY A 253 -12.71 0.10 -1.05
C GLY A 253 -12.20 -1.16 -0.35
N LEU A 254 -11.94 -1.05 0.95
CA LEU A 254 -11.49 -2.17 1.77
C LEU A 254 -12.53 -3.30 1.84
N ALA A 255 -13.81 -2.98 1.81
CA ALA A 255 -14.89 -3.97 1.74
C ALA A 255 -14.89 -4.73 0.40
N GLY A 256 -14.64 -4.04 -0.72
CA GLY A 256 -14.48 -4.66 -2.04
C GLY A 256 -13.27 -5.58 -2.09
N LEU A 257 -12.16 -5.18 -1.46
CA LEU A 257 -10.96 -6.02 -1.35
C LEU A 257 -11.25 -7.29 -0.51
N ALA A 258 -11.92 -7.15 0.64
CA ALA A 258 -12.31 -8.30 1.47
C ALA A 258 -13.28 -9.24 0.73
N TYR A 259 -14.23 -8.69 -0.01
CA TYR A 259 -15.13 -9.48 -0.87
C TYR A 259 -14.37 -10.27 -1.94
N LEU A 260 -13.40 -9.62 -2.61
CA LEU A 260 -12.53 -10.29 -3.59
C LEU A 260 -11.70 -11.40 -2.93
N ARG A 261 -11.10 -11.14 -1.75
CA ARG A 261 -10.26 -12.10 -1.04
C ARG A 261 -10.98 -13.40 -0.71
N GLU A 262 -12.25 -13.35 -0.34
CA GLU A 262 -13.03 -14.54 -0.02
C GLU A 262 -13.09 -15.56 -1.18
N ARG A 263 -12.89 -15.11 -2.40
CA ARG A 263 -13.06 -15.88 -3.65
C ARG A 263 -11.79 -16.00 -4.48
N ALA A 264 -10.80 -15.15 -4.23
CA ALA A 264 -9.60 -15.10 -5.06
C ALA A 264 -8.77 -16.38 -4.94
N GLN A 265 -8.38 -16.91 -6.09
CA GLN A 265 -7.59 -18.13 -6.26
C GLN A 265 -6.13 -17.84 -6.60
N VAL A 266 -5.82 -16.58 -6.87
CA VAL A 266 -4.48 -16.07 -7.20
C VAL A 266 -4.13 -14.89 -6.30
N PRO A 267 -2.84 -14.51 -6.17
CA PRO A 267 -2.43 -13.35 -5.40
C PRO A 267 -3.15 -12.06 -5.82
N ILE A 268 -3.51 -11.25 -4.83
CA ILE A 268 -4.08 -9.92 -5.03
C ILE A 268 -2.97 -8.88 -4.83
N HIS A 269 -2.57 -8.23 -5.93
CA HIS A 269 -1.65 -7.11 -5.93
C HIS A 269 -2.42 -5.82 -5.61
N GLY A 270 -2.33 -5.35 -4.36
CA GLY A 270 -2.99 -4.14 -3.87
C GLY A 270 -2.27 -2.87 -4.33
N HIS A 271 -2.86 -2.14 -5.27
CA HIS A 271 -2.35 -0.84 -5.67
C HIS A 271 -2.97 0.26 -4.81
N ARG A 272 -2.15 1.17 -4.27
CA ARG A 272 -2.59 2.23 -3.34
C ARG A 272 -2.91 3.58 -4.01
N ALA A 273 -3.23 3.60 -5.31
CA ALA A 273 -3.65 4.82 -5.99
C ALA A 273 -4.68 5.59 -5.14
N MET A 274 -4.69 6.93 -5.24
CA MET A 274 -5.49 7.85 -4.43
C MET A 274 -5.07 7.96 -2.94
N LEU A 275 -4.12 7.15 -2.43
CA LEU A 275 -3.71 7.23 -1.02
C LEU A 275 -3.27 8.65 -0.62
N GLY A 276 -2.55 9.34 -1.48
CA GLY A 276 -2.08 10.70 -1.23
C GLY A 276 -3.20 11.73 -0.97
N SER A 277 -4.44 11.46 -1.39
CA SER A 277 -5.56 12.36 -1.14
C SER A 277 -5.94 12.46 0.35
N PHE A 278 -5.66 11.42 1.14
CA PHE A 278 -5.97 11.39 2.58
C PHE A 278 -4.79 11.06 3.48
N ALA A 279 -3.63 10.66 2.93
CA ALA A 279 -2.45 10.31 3.72
C ALA A 279 -1.30 11.33 3.61
N ARG A 280 -1.29 12.20 2.57
CA ARG A 280 -0.19 13.14 2.32
C ARG A 280 -0.08 14.24 3.35
N SER A 281 -1.20 14.74 3.88
CA SER A 281 -1.18 15.81 4.88
C SER A 281 -0.75 15.27 6.25
N GLU A 282 0.19 15.94 6.89
CA GLU A 282 0.55 15.65 8.28
C GLU A 282 -0.51 16.15 9.27
N GLN A 283 -1.38 17.07 8.83
CA GLN A 283 -2.39 17.69 9.67
C GLN A 283 -3.74 16.99 9.66
N VAL A 284 -4.11 16.33 8.55
CA VAL A 284 -5.44 15.72 8.42
C VAL A 284 -5.38 14.43 7.63
N GLY A 285 -6.21 13.45 8.03
CA GLY A 285 -6.42 12.20 7.31
C GLY A 285 -5.94 10.96 8.05
N ILE A 286 -5.60 9.93 7.30
CA ILE A 286 -5.26 8.60 7.82
C ILE A 286 -3.84 8.25 7.35
N ALA A 287 -2.94 7.98 8.29
CA ALA A 287 -1.57 7.57 7.97
C ALA A 287 -1.54 6.17 7.31
N PHE A 288 -0.56 5.94 6.44
CA PHE A 288 -0.37 4.64 5.79
C PHE A 288 -0.28 3.49 6.81
N ARG A 289 0.38 3.71 7.94
CA ARG A 289 0.52 2.72 9.01
C ARG A 289 -0.84 2.19 9.52
N ALA A 290 -1.81 3.05 9.72
CA ALA A 290 -3.16 2.62 10.11
C ALA A 290 -3.91 1.98 8.94
N TRP A 291 -3.85 2.59 7.76
CA TRP A 291 -4.56 2.12 6.57
C TRP A 291 -4.07 0.75 6.08
N GLN A 292 -2.76 0.50 6.07
CA GLN A 292 -2.19 -0.76 5.59
C GLN A 292 -2.60 -1.97 6.43
N LYS A 293 -2.83 -1.79 7.76
CA LYS A 293 -3.36 -2.87 8.62
C LYS A 293 -4.72 -3.34 8.13
N LEU A 294 -5.58 -2.39 7.77
CA LEU A 294 -6.91 -2.69 7.24
C LEU A 294 -6.85 -3.30 5.83
N ALA A 295 -5.96 -2.81 4.97
CA ALA A 295 -5.72 -3.41 3.66
C ALA A 295 -5.17 -4.84 3.77
N ARG A 296 -4.29 -5.12 4.75
CA ARG A 296 -3.80 -6.46 5.04
C ARG A 296 -4.92 -7.38 5.50
N LEU A 297 -5.73 -6.98 6.48
CA LEU A 297 -6.87 -7.75 6.93
C LEU A 297 -7.86 -8.02 5.79
N SER A 298 -8.06 -7.04 4.91
CA SER A 298 -8.89 -7.19 3.72
C SER A 298 -8.30 -8.12 2.65
N GLY A 299 -7.02 -8.53 2.77
CA GLY A 299 -6.46 -9.64 1.99
C GLY A 299 -5.54 -9.26 0.82
N ALA A 300 -4.90 -8.10 0.83
CA ALA A 300 -3.84 -7.77 -0.12
C ALA A 300 -2.60 -8.65 0.11
N ASP A 301 -2.16 -9.41 -0.88
CA ASP A 301 -0.95 -10.23 -0.83
C ASP A 301 0.31 -9.40 -1.08
N HIS A 302 0.23 -8.43 -1.98
CA HIS A 302 1.26 -7.43 -2.26
C HIS A 302 0.68 -6.04 -2.02
N LEU A 303 1.49 -5.10 -1.51
CA LEU A 303 1.04 -3.73 -1.30
C LEU A 303 2.14 -2.72 -1.62
N HIS A 304 1.82 -1.72 -2.42
CA HIS A 304 2.75 -0.63 -2.74
C HIS A 304 3.14 0.17 -1.49
N THR A 305 4.45 0.27 -1.25
CA THR A 305 5.07 1.08 -0.17
C THR A 305 5.86 2.26 -0.70
N ASN A 306 5.98 2.42 -2.02
CA ASN A 306 7.02 3.15 -2.73
C ASN A 306 8.44 2.57 -2.47
N GLY A 307 9.44 3.13 -3.14
CA GLY A 307 10.86 2.87 -2.87
C GLY A 307 11.54 4.13 -2.35
N ILE A 308 12.78 4.01 -1.89
CA ILE A 308 13.59 5.17 -1.51
C ILE A 308 13.89 6.04 -2.73
N SER A 309 14.22 7.30 -2.48
CA SER A 309 14.48 8.29 -3.54
C SER A 309 13.36 8.35 -4.59
N ASN A 310 12.11 8.16 -4.15
CA ASN A 310 10.96 8.11 -5.04
C ASN A 310 10.57 9.48 -5.59
N LYS A 311 9.74 9.49 -6.64
CA LYS A 311 9.25 10.70 -7.31
C LYS A 311 8.02 11.35 -6.64
N PHE A 312 7.54 10.82 -5.53
CA PHE A 312 6.36 11.30 -4.82
C PHE A 312 6.75 12.03 -3.53
N TYR A 313 5.78 12.37 -2.70
CA TYR A 313 5.95 13.23 -1.52
C TYR A 313 6.59 12.53 -0.31
N GLU A 314 6.53 11.20 -0.26
CA GLU A 314 6.99 10.45 0.92
C GLU A 314 8.51 10.52 1.04
N SER A 315 8.97 10.83 2.24
CA SER A 315 10.38 10.74 2.60
C SER A 315 10.86 9.29 2.63
N ASP A 316 12.17 9.10 2.48
CA ASP A 316 12.76 7.77 2.60
C ASP A 316 12.47 7.10 3.97
N ALA A 317 12.41 7.90 5.04
CA ALA A 317 12.08 7.39 6.38
C ALA A 317 10.64 6.83 6.43
N GLU A 318 9.67 7.51 5.82
CA GLU A 318 8.29 7.04 5.73
C GLU A 318 8.18 5.78 4.85
N VAL A 319 8.93 5.73 3.74
CA VAL A 319 8.99 4.53 2.89
C VAL A 319 9.54 3.33 3.64
N LEU A 320 10.67 3.49 4.35
CA LEU A 320 11.27 2.41 5.14
C LEU A 320 10.33 1.95 6.26
N GLY A 321 9.70 2.88 6.98
CA GLY A 321 8.67 2.55 7.97
C GLY A 321 7.49 1.81 7.35
N SER A 322 7.07 2.17 6.13
CA SER A 322 6.00 1.47 5.40
C SER A 322 6.39 0.04 5.02
N ILE A 323 7.65 -0.19 4.61
CA ILE A 323 8.19 -1.53 4.31
C ILE A 323 8.21 -2.40 5.57
N GLU A 324 8.60 -1.84 6.70
CA GLU A 324 8.58 -2.54 7.99
C GLU A 324 7.15 -2.86 8.44
N ASP A 325 6.25 -1.86 8.39
CA ASP A 325 4.87 -1.98 8.85
C ASP A 325 4.09 -3.10 8.12
N VAL A 326 4.24 -3.23 6.79
CA VAL A 326 3.52 -4.27 6.03
C VAL A 326 4.08 -5.67 6.28
N ARG A 327 5.31 -5.79 6.78
CA ARG A 327 5.96 -7.05 7.14
C ARG A 327 5.82 -7.40 8.63
N ALA A 328 5.55 -6.39 9.47
CA ALA A 328 5.42 -6.58 10.91
C ALA A 328 4.31 -7.59 11.25
N PRO A 329 4.42 -8.32 12.36
CA PRO A 329 3.35 -9.19 12.83
C PRO A 329 2.02 -8.43 13.00
N LEU A 330 0.93 -9.01 12.49
CA LEU A 330 -0.43 -8.51 12.69
C LEU A 330 -1.33 -9.71 12.92
N ALA A 331 -1.65 -10.01 14.18
CA ALA A 331 -2.34 -11.24 14.57
C ALA A 331 -1.72 -12.48 13.86
N ASP A 332 -2.54 -13.45 13.47
CA ASP A 332 -2.10 -14.66 12.75
C ASP A 332 -2.11 -14.49 11.22
N THR A 333 -2.15 -13.25 10.73
CA THR A 333 -2.17 -13.01 9.27
C THR A 333 -0.78 -13.10 8.64
N THR A 334 -0.74 -13.64 7.43
CA THR A 334 0.48 -13.69 6.61
C THR A 334 1.03 -12.28 6.33
N PRO A 335 2.36 -12.04 6.42
CA PRO A 335 2.97 -10.78 6.02
C PRO A 335 2.70 -10.44 4.54
N ILE A 336 2.44 -9.17 4.27
CA ILE A 336 2.33 -8.66 2.90
C ILE A 336 3.72 -8.58 2.27
N LEU A 337 3.82 -8.87 0.96
CA LEU A 337 5.00 -8.57 0.17
C LEU A 337 5.04 -7.06 -0.16
N PRO A 338 6.00 -6.29 0.38
CA PRO A 338 6.13 -4.87 0.06
C PRO A 338 6.53 -4.67 -1.40
N VAL A 339 5.87 -3.71 -2.06
CA VAL A 339 6.10 -3.37 -3.46
C VAL A 339 6.76 -2.01 -3.55
N LEU A 340 8.03 -1.98 -3.92
CA LEU A 340 8.80 -0.77 -4.14
C LEU A 340 8.58 -0.28 -5.57
N SER A 341 8.16 0.96 -5.72
CA SER A 341 7.85 1.56 -7.02
C SER A 341 8.23 3.05 -7.04
N SER A 342 7.79 3.80 -8.06
CA SER A 342 7.93 5.26 -8.12
C SER A 342 9.36 5.75 -8.32
N GLY A 343 9.89 5.51 -9.53
CA GLY A 343 11.22 6.01 -9.93
C GLY A 343 12.36 5.03 -9.65
N GLN A 344 12.06 3.76 -9.45
CA GLN A 344 13.07 2.73 -9.22
C GLN A 344 13.91 2.45 -10.46
N TRP A 345 15.21 2.23 -10.25
CA TRP A 345 16.21 1.84 -11.25
C TRP A 345 17.40 1.17 -10.56
N ALA A 346 18.29 0.58 -11.32
CA ALA A 346 19.42 -0.24 -10.83
C ALA A 346 20.28 0.43 -9.75
N GLY A 347 20.58 1.74 -9.88
CA GLY A 347 21.43 2.47 -8.93
C GLY A 347 20.86 2.63 -7.52
N LEU A 348 19.58 2.31 -7.29
CA LEU A 348 18.98 2.35 -5.95
C LEU A 348 19.10 1.02 -5.17
N ALA A 349 19.60 -0.04 -5.81
CA ALA A 349 19.63 -1.38 -5.23
C ALA A 349 20.47 -1.45 -3.95
N HIS A 350 21.70 -0.95 -3.98
CA HIS A 350 22.66 -1.02 -2.86
C HIS A 350 22.16 -0.24 -1.65
N GLU A 351 21.72 1.00 -1.84
CA GLU A 351 21.19 1.81 -0.74
C GLU A 351 19.92 1.19 -0.16
N THR A 352 19.00 0.71 -1.03
CA THR A 352 17.78 0.06 -0.57
C THR A 352 18.10 -1.19 0.25
N TYR A 353 18.98 -2.05 -0.22
CA TYR A 353 19.36 -3.27 0.52
C TYR A 353 20.07 -2.96 1.83
N ALA A 354 21.02 -2.02 1.83
CA ALA A 354 21.71 -1.60 3.04
C ALA A 354 20.76 -1.08 4.13
N ARG A 355 19.69 -0.40 3.75
CA ARG A 355 18.71 0.20 4.67
C ARG A 355 17.60 -0.77 5.09
N THR A 356 17.25 -1.75 4.26
CA THR A 356 16.15 -2.69 4.55
C THR A 356 16.63 -4.05 5.05
N SER A 357 17.86 -4.43 4.74
CA SER A 357 18.49 -5.71 5.08
C SER A 357 17.63 -6.94 4.72
N THR A 358 16.81 -6.83 3.65
CA THR A 358 15.90 -7.91 3.24
C THR A 358 15.81 -8.04 1.73
N THR A 359 15.57 -9.27 1.27
CA THR A 359 15.22 -9.59 -0.12
C THR A 359 13.73 -9.88 -0.32
N ASP A 360 12.92 -9.82 0.75
CA ASP A 360 11.47 -9.99 0.69
C ASP A 360 10.80 -8.71 0.19
N LEU A 361 11.16 -8.34 -1.02
CA LEU A 361 10.75 -7.13 -1.73
C LEU A 361 10.36 -7.49 -3.16
N LEU A 362 9.30 -6.86 -3.67
CA LEU A 362 8.99 -6.80 -5.10
C LEU A 362 9.33 -5.40 -5.61
N VAL A 363 10.38 -5.28 -6.41
CA VAL A 363 10.86 -3.99 -6.92
C VAL A 363 10.36 -3.77 -8.33
N LEU A 364 9.51 -2.76 -8.51
CA LEU A 364 8.89 -2.41 -9.79
C LEU A 364 9.57 -1.18 -10.41
N ALA A 365 10.32 -1.39 -11.46
CA ALA A 365 10.99 -0.34 -12.23
C ALA A 365 10.28 -0.13 -13.58
N GLY A 366 9.43 0.89 -13.69
CA GLY A 366 8.81 1.27 -14.97
C GLY A 366 9.83 1.95 -15.89
N GLY A 367 10.09 3.24 -15.69
CA GLY A 367 11.07 3.99 -16.49
C GLY A 367 12.49 3.42 -16.43
N GLY A 368 12.90 2.86 -15.29
CA GLY A 368 14.23 2.26 -15.13
C GLY A 368 14.45 1.01 -16.00
N ILE A 369 13.39 0.32 -16.41
CA ILE A 369 13.45 -0.81 -17.36
C ILE A 369 13.14 -0.32 -18.78
N HIS A 370 11.96 0.23 -19.03
CA HIS A 370 11.53 0.60 -20.38
C HIS A 370 12.32 1.75 -21.00
N GLY A 371 12.94 2.60 -20.19
CA GLY A 371 13.78 3.69 -20.66
C GLY A 371 15.28 3.40 -20.67
N HIS A 372 15.70 2.16 -20.47
CA HIS A 372 17.10 1.78 -20.48
C HIS A 372 17.74 2.01 -21.87
N PRO A 373 18.99 2.50 -21.98
CA PRO A 373 19.66 2.69 -23.29
C PRO A 373 19.71 1.44 -24.15
N ASP A 374 19.91 0.28 -23.54
CA ASP A 374 19.99 -1.02 -24.22
C ASP A 374 18.62 -1.72 -24.32
N GLY A 375 17.53 -0.96 -24.29
CA GLY A 375 16.17 -1.47 -24.36
C GLY A 375 15.72 -2.22 -23.09
N VAL A 376 14.57 -2.89 -23.21
CA VAL A 376 13.92 -3.59 -22.09
C VAL A 376 14.82 -4.66 -21.47
N ALA A 377 15.53 -5.43 -22.29
CA ALA A 377 16.45 -6.48 -21.81
C ALA A 377 17.59 -5.90 -20.96
N GLY A 378 18.24 -4.82 -21.44
CA GLY A 378 19.26 -4.10 -20.69
C GLY A 378 18.73 -3.58 -19.34
N GLY A 379 17.48 -3.07 -19.34
CA GLY A 379 16.81 -2.61 -18.12
C GLY A 379 16.61 -3.74 -17.10
N VAL A 380 16.12 -4.90 -17.53
CA VAL A 380 15.93 -6.06 -16.64
C VAL A 380 17.28 -6.58 -16.12
N HIS A 381 18.28 -6.68 -16.98
CA HIS A 381 19.63 -7.15 -16.60
C HIS A 381 20.28 -6.17 -15.62
N SER A 382 20.21 -4.86 -15.86
CA SER A 382 20.77 -3.87 -14.94
C SER A 382 20.19 -3.98 -13.53
N MET A 383 18.85 -4.14 -13.43
CA MET A 383 18.20 -4.37 -12.14
C MET A 383 18.66 -5.66 -11.49
N ARG A 384 18.77 -6.75 -12.24
CA ARG A 384 19.17 -8.06 -11.74
C ARG A 384 20.60 -8.03 -11.19
N ASP A 385 21.52 -7.48 -11.96
CA ASP A 385 22.94 -7.43 -11.61
C ASP A 385 23.19 -6.53 -10.39
N ALA A 386 22.58 -5.34 -10.36
CA ALA A 386 22.74 -4.41 -9.24
C ALA A 386 22.18 -5.01 -7.92
N TRP A 387 21.01 -5.66 -7.95
CA TRP A 387 20.46 -6.30 -6.77
C TRP A 387 21.28 -7.53 -6.33
N ALA A 388 21.76 -8.33 -7.28
CA ALA A 388 22.61 -9.47 -6.97
C ALA A 388 23.94 -9.01 -6.33
N SER A 389 24.55 -7.94 -6.85
CA SER A 389 25.76 -7.33 -6.29
C SER A 389 25.52 -6.82 -4.87
N ALA A 390 24.43 -6.06 -4.65
CA ALA A 390 24.06 -5.56 -3.33
C ALA A 390 23.88 -6.67 -2.29
N VAL A 391 23.22 -7.77 -2.67
CA VAL A 391 22.99 -8.93 -1.77
C VAL A 391 24.28 -9.67 -1.45
N ARG A 392 25.26 -9.70 -2.38
CA ARG A 392 26.61 -10.26 -2.12
C ARG A 392 27.47 -9.35 -1.24
N GLY A 393 27.01 -8.13 -0.90
CA GLY A 393 27.75 -7.16 -0.10
C GLY A 393 28.85 -6.43 -0.88
N GLU A 394 28.78 -6.45 -2.21
CA GLU A 394 29.64 -5.64 -3.08
C GLU A 394 29.17 -4.17 -3.03
N ASP A 395 30.06 -3.24 -3.32
CA ASP A 395 29.68 -1.83 -3.46
C ASP A 395 29.14 -1.49 -4.87
N ALA A 396 28.59 -0.31 -5.03
CA ALA A 396 28.00 0.11 -6.30
C ALA A 396 29.06 0.24 -7.43
N ASP A 397 30.29 0.61 -7.09
CA ASP A 397 31.39 0.75 -8.06
C ASP A 397 31.79 -0.61 -8.62
N GLN A 398 31.76 -1.66 -7.80
CA GLN A 398 31.99 -3.04 -8.25
C GLN A 398 30.89 -3.50 -9.20
N ALA A 399 29.63 -3.16 -8.93
CA ALA A 399 28.53 -3.44 -9.84
C ALA A 399 28.69 -2.71 -11.19
N TYR A 400 29.10 -1.45 -11.16
CA TYR A 400 29.37 -0.65 -12.38
C TYR A 400 30.54 -1.22 -13.19
N ALA A 401 31.59 -1.71 -12.53
CA ALA A 401 32.73 -2.31 -13.18
C ALA A 401 32.42 -3.67 -13.84
N SER A 402 31.52 -4.45 -13.23
CA SER A 402 31.21 -5.83 -13.63
C SER A 402 30.04 -5.97 -14.61
N SER A 403 29.13 -4.97 -14.68
CA SER A 403 27.95 -5.01 -15.54
C SER A 403 27.84 -3.77 -16.44
N GLU A 404 27.90 -3.98 -17.74
CA GLU A 404 27.69 -2.93 -18.74
C GLU A 404 26.28 -2.34 -18.65
N ALA A 405 25.27 -3.17 -18.43
CA ALA A 405 23.89 -2.74 -18.26
C ALA A 405 23.74 -1.82 -17.03
N VAL A 406 24.39 -2.13 -15.91
CA VAL A 406 24.37 -1.27 -14.71
C VAL A 406 25.05 0.06 -14.99
N ARG A 407 26.17 0.07 -15.69
CA ARG A 407 26.88 1.29 -16.09
C ARG A 407 26.04 2.19 -16.99
N HIS A 408 25.42 1.63 -18.02
CA HIS A 408 24.53 2.38 -18.92
C HIS A 408 23.30 2.92 -18.19
N ALA A 409 22.74 2.18 -17.25
CA ALA A 409 21.68 2.69 -16.36
C ALA A 409 22.15 3.87 -15.54
N ALA A 410 23.36 3.81 -14.97
CA ALA A 410 23.94 4.89 -14.16
C ALA A 410 24.20 6.16 -14.99
N GLU A 411 24.73 6.02 -16.19
CA GLU A 411 24.94 7.13 -17.13
C GLU A 411 23.61 7.82 -17.49
N LYS A 412 22.55 7.04 -17.72
CA LYS A 412 21.22 7.55 -18.09
C LYS A 412 20.49 8.18 -16.91
N PHE A 413 20.44 7.50 -15.77
CA PHE A 413 19.55 7.83 -14.65
C PHE A 413 20.28 8.44 -13.46
N GLY A 414 21.61 8.26 -13.32
CA GLY A 414 22.38 8.73 -12.17
C GLY A 414 22.44 10.25 -12.01
N GLY A 415 22.31 11.01 -13.11
CA GLY A 415 22.17 12.46 -13.10
C GLY A 415 20.72 12.97 -12.93
N MET A 416 19.74 12.10 -13.04
CA MET A 416 18.34 12.41 -12.77
C MET A 416 18.12 12.45 -11.26
N ARG A 417 18.59 13.53 -10.61
CA ARG A 417 18.04 13.87 -9.30
C ARG A 417 16.56 14.11 -9.52
N VAL A 418 15.72 13.19 -9.05
CA VAL A 418 14.31 13.51 -8.82
C VAL A 418 14.35 14.75 -7.95
N ALA A 419 13.84 15.87 -8.47
CA ALA A 419 13.88 17.18 -7.83
C ALA A 419 12.99 17.14 -6.59
N ASN A 420 13.49 16.55 -5.50
CA ASN A 420 12.90 16.60 -4.17
C ASN A 420 14.01 16.29 -3.16
N ARG A 421 14.78 17.31 -2.85
CA ARG A 421 15.42 17.46 -1.56
C ARG A 421 14.99 18.78 -0.95
#